data_c034eeaaf2742cedd4b2b060be9a750b
#
_entry.id   c034eeaaf2742cedd4b2b060be9a750b
#
_cell.length_a   1.000
_cell.length_b   1.000
_cell.length_c   1.000
_cell.angle_alpha   90.00
_cell.angle_beta   90.00
_cell.angle_gamma   90.00
#
_symmetry.space_group_name_H-M   'P 1'
#
loop_
_entity.id
_entity.type
_entity.pdbx_description
1 polymer ?
#
loop_
_entity_poly.entity_id
_entity_poly.type
_entity_poly.pdbx_seq_one_letter_code
_entity_poly.pdbx_strand_id
1 'polypeptide(L)'
;MAETKSKTKVEKKVAEIKRNPLVWDVPYNADLVAQVLYVYRSNERKSTANVKGRGEVSGGGKKPWKQKGTGRARAGSTRSTIWVGGGVAFGNVGDRNWNRKINKKMAKKATCVMLSENLRNKTLEFMKFSLDDVKKLRDEMKKNSSKSALVITDNVELGRKIRNIEKLEVVSSEKLNAKNICFISARLFAK
;
A
#
# COMPACT_ATOMS: atom_id res chain seq x y z
N MET A 1 -42.39 -1.45 -5.14
CA MET A 1 -42.31 -2.25 -6.40
C MET A 1 -41.38 -1.67 -7.47
N ALA A 2 -40.99 -0.41 -7.43
CA ALA A 2 -40.06 0.20 -8.41
C ALA A 2 -38.57 -0.13 -8.15
N GLU A 3 -38.17 -0.23 -6.92
CA GLU A 3 -36.75 -0.55 -6.56
C GLU A 3 -36.32 -1.99 -6.89
N THR A 4 -37.23 -2.94 -6.81
CA THR A 4 -36.98 -4.33 -7.19
C THR A 4 -36.78 -4.53 -8.69
N LYS A 5 -37.49 -3.74 -9.53
CA LYS A 5 -37.33 -3.81 -11.00
C LYS A 5 -36.05 -3.19 -11.52
N SER A 6 -35.46 -2.22 -10.80
CA SER A 6 -34.17 -1.62 -11.18
C SER A 6 -32.98 -2.53 -10.82
N LYS A 7 -33.01 -3.23 -9.69
CA LYS A 7 -31.98 -4.20 -9.29
C LYS A 7 -31.89 -5.39 -10.25
N THR A 8 -33.04 -5.95 -10.66
CA THR A 8 -33.07 -7.05 -11.65
C THR A 8 -32.56 -6.66 -13.04
N LYS A 9 -32.71 -5.40 -13.44
CA LYS A 9 -32.23 -4.89 -14.75
C LYS A 9 -30.70 -4.67 -14.75
N VAL A 10 -30.13 -4.28 -13.61
CA VAL A 10 -28.68 -4.13 -13.41
C VAL A 10 -28.01 -5.51 -13.33
N GLU A 11 -28.59 -6.46 -12.60
CA GLU A 11 -28.10 -7.83 -12.49
C GLU A 11 -28.08 -8.56 -13.85
N LYS A 12 -29.11 -8.38 -14.69
CA LYS A 12 -29.13 -8.94 -16.06
C LYS A 12 -28.06 -8.34 -16.98
N LYS A 13 -27.77 -7.02 -16.88
CA LYS A 13 -26.69 -6.38 -17.67
C LYS A 13 -25.30 -6.80 -17.22
N VAL A 14 -25.11 -7.14 -15.95
CA VAL A 14 -23.83 -7.66 -15.41
C VAL A 14 -23.57 -9.09 -15.89
N ALA A 15 -24.62 -9.88 -16.12
CA ALA A 15 -24.52 -11.24 -16.66
C ALA A 15 -24.05 -11.31 -18.13
N GLU A 16 -24.22 -10.23 -18.91
CA GLU A 16 -23.83 -10.18 -20.34
C GLU A 16 -22.34 -9.84 -20.59
N ILE A 17 -21.57 -9.48 -19.55
CA ILE A 17 -20.16 -9.21 -19.70
C ILE A 17 -19.43 -10.55 -19.82
N LYS A 18 -18.93 -10.87 -21.03
CA LYS A 18 -18.06 -12.04 -21.26
C LYS A 18 -16.79 -11.91 -20.41
N ARG A 19 -16.74 -12.66 -19.33
CA ARG A 19 -15.60 -12.65 -18.39
C ARG A 19 -14.55 -13.63 -18.86
N ASN A 20 -13.30 -13.19 -18.95
CA ASN A 20 -12.20 -14.08 -19.25
C ASN A 20 -11.89 -14.96 -18.01
N PRO A 21 -12.07 -16.29 -18.06
CA PRO A 21 -11.85 -17.16 -16.90
C PRO A 21 -10.42 -17.12 -16.38
N LEU A 22 -9.44 -16.82 -17.23
CA LEU A 22 -8.04 -16.68 -16.83
C LEU A 22 -7.79 -15.50 -15.85
N VAL A 23 -8.72 -14.55 -15.79
CA VAL A 23 -8.62 -13.38 -14.91
C VAL A 23 -9.60 -13.48 -13.73
N TRP A 24 -10.80 -14.01 -13.99
CA TRP A 24 -11.94 -13.91 -13.07
C TRP A 24 -12.31 -15.21 -12.35
N ASP A 25 -11.66 -16.33 -12.71
CA ASP A 25 -11.91 -17.63 -12.08
C ASP A 25 -10.60 -18.29 -11.66
N VAL A 26 -9.76 -17.55 -10.98
CA VAL A 26 -8.47 -18.05 -10.45
C VAL A 26 -8.69 -18.56 -9.02
N PRO A 27 -8.18 -19.75 -8.66
CA PRO A 27 -8.27 -20.25 -7.29
C PRO A 27 -7.48 -19.35 -6.32
N TYR A 28 -8.03 -19.18 -5.11
CA TYR A 28 -7.38 -18.36 -4.09
C TYR A 28 -6.08 -19.02 -3.60
N ASN A 29 -5.01 -18.22 -3.54
CA ASN A 29 -3.71 -18.63 -3.03
C ASN A 29 -3.19 -17.55 -2.07
N ALA A 30 -3.32 -17.82 -0.77
CA ALA A 30 -2.95 -16.89 0.29
C ALA A 30 -1.46 -16.57 0.31
N ASP A 31 -0.60 -17.57 0.10
CA ASP A 31 0.86 -17.41 0.16
C ASP A 31 1.36 -16.48 -0.96
N LEU A 32 0.85 -16.68 -2.18
CA LEU A 32 1.18 -15.82 -3.31
C LEU A 32 0.77 -14.37 -3.04
N VAL A 33 -0.44 -14.15 -2.54
CA VAL A 33 -0.94 -12.80 -2.23
C VAL A 33 -0.12 -12.17 -1.11
N ALA A 34 0.15 -12.89 -0.03
CA ALA A 34 0.93 -12.41 1.10
C ALA A 34 2.36 -12.01 0.68
N GLN A 35 3.03 -12.84 -0.13
CA GLN A 35 4.37 -12.55 -0.64
C GLN A 35 4.37 -11.27 -1.50
N VAL A 36 3.42 -11.12 -2.41
CA VAL A 36 3.31 -9.93 -3.27
C VAL A 36 3.04 -8.67 -2.46
N LEU A 37 2.11 -8.74 -1.49
CA LEU A 37 1.80 -7.62 -0.60
C LEU A 37 3.01 -7.21 0.24
N TYR A 38 3.76 -8.17 0.76
CA TYR A 38 4.98 -7.91 1.50
C TYR A 38 6.01 -7.13 0.67
N VAL A 39 6.20 -7.54 -0.61
CA VAL A 39 7.11 -6.83 -1.54
C VAL A 39 6.63 -5.41 -1.80
N TYR A 40 5.35 -5.19 -2.10
CA TYR A 40 4.81 -3.86 -2.34
C TYR A 40 4.97 -2.95 -1.11
N ARG A 41 4.65 -3.44 0.10
CA ARG A 41 4.85 -2.69 1.35
C ARG A 41 6.32 -2.38 1.62
N SER A 42 7.22 -3.34 1.32
CA SER A 42 8.66 -3.13 1.47
C SER A 42 9.16 -2.03 0.53
N ASN A 43 8.69 -2.01 -0.73
CA ASN A 43 9.12 -1.04 -1.74
C ASN A 43 8.60 0.37 -1.49
N GLU A 44 7.51 0.53 -0.75
CA GLU A 44 7.00 1.84 -0.34
C GLU A 44 7.72 2.41 0.87
N ARG A 45 8.40 1.56 1.62
CA ARG A 45 9.11 1.96 2.83
C ARG A 45 10.29 2.85 2.49
N LYS A 46 10.32 4.04 3.09
CA LYS A 46 11.46 4.97 2.99
C LYS A 46 12.38 4.75 4.18
N SER A 47 13.70 4.73 3.94
CA SER A 47 14.71 4.65 4.99
C SER A 47 14.98 6.05 5.52
N THR A 48 14.22 6.48 6.52
CA THR A 48 14.37 7.82 7.13
C THR A 48 15.02 7.78 8.51
N ALA A 49 15.08 6.58 9.13
CA ALA A 49 15.69 6.43 10.44
C ALA A 49 17.22 6.46 10.32
N ASN A 50 17.86 7.43 10.98
CA ASN A 50 19.29 7.57 11.05
C ASN A 50 19.71 7.84 12.50
N VAL A 51 20.78 7.18 12.94
CA VAL A 51 21.32 7.33 14.28
C VAL A 51 22.80 7.74 14.16
N LYS A 52 23.24 8.73 14.92
CA LYS A 52 24.60 9.23 14.86
C LYS A 52 25.59 8.18 15.38
N GLY A 53 26.50 7.79 14.52
CA GLY A 53 27.65 6.97 14.87
C GLY A 53 28.72 7.77 15.62
N ARG A 54 29.76 7.08 16.11
CA ARG A 54 30.84 7.70 16.88
C ARG A 54 31.53 8.87 16.16
N GLY A 55 31.60 8.85 14.84
CA GLY A 55 32.19 9.92 14.03
C GLY A 55 31.32 11.16 13.91
N GLU A 56 29.98 10.99 13.99
CA GLU A 56 28.98 12.02 13.73
C GLU A 56 28.56 12.79 14.98
N VAL A 57 28.77 12.22 16.16
CA VAL A 57 28.50 12.90 17.45
C VAL A 57 29.45 14.05 17.63
N SER A 58 28.96 15.25 17.99
CA SER A 58 29.80 16.41 18.30
C SER A 58 30.65 16.19 19.57
N GLY A 59 31.83 16.78 19.61
CA GLY A 59 32.74 16.70 20.74
C GLY A 59 33.85 15.64 20.56
N GLY A 60 34.60 15.32 21.59
CA GLY A 60 35.72 14.40 21.56
C GLY A 60 37.00 15.05 20.97
N GLY A 61 37.84 14.27 20.28
CA GLY A 61 39.13 14.74 19.71
C GLY A 61 40.28 14.71 20.70
N LYS A 62 40.12 15.22 21.91
CA LYS A 62 41.10 15.15 22.97
C LYS A 62 40.95 13.84 23.74
N LYS A 63 42.09 13.13 23.97
CA LYS A 63 42.09 11.91 24.79
C LYS A 63 41.76 12.27 26.23
N PRO A 64 40.79 11.62 26.91
CA PRO A 64 40.33 12.00 28.26
C PRO A 64 41.45 11.97 29.31
N TRP A 65 42.33 11.00 29.28
CA TRP A 65 43.48 10.87 30.17
C TRP A 65 44.63 10.07 29.53
N LYS A 66 45.79 10.07 30.19
CA LYS A 66 46.98 9.36 29.74
C LYS A 66 46.73 7.86 29.64
N GLN A 67 47.45 7.16 28.74
CA GLN A 67 47.29 5.74 28.47
C GLN A 67 47.56 4.84 29.70
N LYS A 68 48.49 5.25 30.57
CA LYS A 68 48.91 4.54 31.78
C LYS A 68 49.08 5.53 32.93
N GLY A 69 49.14 5.03 34.19
CA GLY A 69 49.45 5.82 35.38
C GLY A 69 48.28 6.57 35.99
N THR A 70 46.98 6.28 35.59
CA THR A 70 45.80 6.95 36.15
C THR A 70 44.93 6.03 36.99
N GLY A 71 45.24 4.73 37.07
CA GLY A 71 44.37 3.76 37.76
C GLY A 71 42.98 3.54 37.16
N ARG A 72 42.68 4.20 36.05
CA ARG A 72 41.36 4.13 35.35
C ARG A 72 41.44 3.23 34.12
N ALA A 73 40.29 2.73 33.68
CA ALA A 73 40.18 2.03 32.42
C ALA A 73 40.66 2.94 31.26
N ARG A 74 41.30 2.36 30.26
CA ARG A 74 41.80 3.09 29.09
C ARG A 74 40.63 3.67 28.28
N ALA A 75 40.70 4.96 27.95
CA ALA A 75 39.74 5.64 27.12
C ALA A 75 40.41 6.46 26.02
N GLY A 76 39.97 6.30 24.79
CA GLY A 76 40.47 7.05 23.64
C GLY A 76 39.63 8.27 23.28
N SER A 77 38.33 8.22 23.53
CA SER A 77 37.39 9.30 23.21
C SER A 77 36.15 9.25 24.08
N THR A 78 35.63 10.39 24.46
CA THR A 78 34.37 10.54 25.19
C THR A 78 33.14 10.22 24.32
N ARG A 79 33.28 10.18 22.97
CA ARG A 79 32.26 9.79 22.02
C ARG A 79 32.18 8.28 21.77
N SER A 80 32.96 7.48 22.51
CA SER A 80 32.95 6.03 22.38
C SER A 80 31.56 5.48 22.66
N THR A 81 31.18 4.40 22.00
CA THR A 81 29.88 3.73 22.14
C THR A 81 29.60 3.17 23.54
N ILE A 82 30.64 2.99 24.35
CA ILE A 82 30.54 2.55 25.75
C ILE A 82 30.25 3.70 26.74
N TRP A 83 30.30 4.94 26.26
CA TRP A 83 30.08 6.12 27.10
C TRP A 83 28.67 6.67 26.92
N VAL A 84 28.08 7.16 28.02
CA VAL A 84 26.84 7.87 27.97
C VAL A 84 27.01 9.15 27.13
N GLY A 85 26.14 9.36 26.15
CA GLY A 85 26.29 10.46 25.19
C GLY A 85 27.25 10.17 24.03
N GLY A 86 27.84 8.99 23.96
CA GLY A 86 28.65 8.54 22.82
C GLY A 86 27.76 8.11 21.61
N GLY A 87 28.44 7.80 20.51
CA GLY A 87 27.75 7.33 19.28
C GLY A 87 27.21 5.92 19.43
N VAL A 88 26.19 5.59 18.63
CA VAL A 88 25.59 4.25 18.60
C VAL A 88 26.47 3.31 17.77
N ALA A 89 26.71 2.09 18.28
CA ALA A 89 27.33 1.02 17.51
C ALA A 89 26.26 0.31 16.68
N PHE A 90 26.57 0.05 15.38
CA PHE A 90 25.64 -0.63 14.46
C PHE A 90 24.22 -0.03 14.40
N GLY A 91 24.12 1.29 14.55
CA GLY A 91 22.85 2.01 14.46
C GLY A 91 22.23 1.95 13.06
N ASN A 92 20.97 2.27 12.99
CA ASN A 92 20.29 2.38 11.68
C ASN A 92 20.91 3.50 10.86
N VAL A 93 21.24 3.20 9.60
CA VAL A 93 21.73 4.16 8.62
C VAL A 93 20.62 4.48 7.64
N GLY A 94 20.42 5.76 7.33
CA GLY A 94 19.31 6.27 6.50
C GLY A 94 19.34 5.84 5.03
N ASP A 95 20.33 5.09 4.60
CA ASP A 95 20.53 4.62 3.22
C ASP A 95 20.10 3.16 3.00
N ARG A 96 19.48 2.51 3.98
CA ARG A 96 19.04 1.13 3.86
C ARG A 96 18.08 0.95 2.69
N ASN A 97 18.46 0.09 1.73
CA ASN A 97 17.62 -0.26 0.60
C ASN A 97 16.52 -1.28 1.00
N TRP A 98 15.25 -0.86 0.92
CA TRP A 98 14.09 -1.69 1.18
C TRP A 98 13.48 -2.30 -0.08
N ASN A 99 14.00 -1.94 -1.27
CA ASN A 99 13.48 -2.43 -2.54
C ASN A 99 13.70 -3.93 -2.70
N ARG A 100 12.63 -4.63 -2.99
CA ARG A 100 12.62 -6.07 -3.27
C ARG A 100 12.09 -6.32 -4.66
N LYS A 101 12.72 -7.24 -5.37
CA LYS A 101 12.32 -7.64 -6.72
C LYS A 101 11.24 -8.72 -6.64
N ILE A 102 10.25 -8.66 -7.53
CA ILE A 102 9.22 -9.67 -7.72
C ILE A 102 9.07 -10.01 -9.20
N ASN A 103 8.73 -11.24 -9.51
CA ASN A 103 8.47 -11.68 -10.87
C ASN A 103 7.17 -11.08 -11.40
N LYS A 104 7.19 -10.49 -12.59
CA LYS A 104 6.01 -9.86 -13.23
C LYS A 104 4.81 -10.82 -13.33
N LYS A 105 5.05 -12.12 -13.63
CA LYS A 105 4.00 -13.16 -13.69
C LYS A 105 3.33 -13.37 -12.31
N MET A 106 4.11 -13.38 -11.22
CA MET A 106 3.58 -13.50 -9.86
C MET A 106 2.71 -12.31 -9.48
N ALA A 107 3.17 -11.09 -9.75
CA ALA A 107 2.41 -9.87 -9.48
C ALA A 107 1.06 -9.86 -10.22
N LYS A 108 1.06 -10.18 -11.52
CA LYS A 108 -0.18 -10.28 -12.33
C LYS A 108 -1.12 -11.36 -11.80
N LYS A 109 -0.59 -12.56 -11.50
CA LYS A 109 -1.40 -13.66 -10.97
C LYS A 109 -2.03 -13.29 -9.62
N ALA A 110 -1.30 -12.63 -8.71
CA ALA A 110 -1.85 -12.17 -7.45
C ALA A 110 -2.99 -11.15 -7.63
N THR A 111 -2.88 -10.23 -8.60
CA THR A 111 -3.97 -9.29 -8.94
C THR A 111 -5.20 -10.05 -9.43
N CYS A 112 -5.05 -11.05 -10.32
CA CYS A 112 -6.17 -11.88 -10.79
C CYS A 112 -6.82 -12.68 -9.64
N VAL A 113 -6.03 -13.25 -8.73
CA VAL A 113 -6.53 -13.96 -7.54
C VAL A 113 -7.40 -13.04 -6.69
N MET A 114 -6.95 -11.82 -6.40
CA MET A 114 -7.69 -10.85 -5.61
C MET A 114 -8.98 -10.37 -6.30
N LEU A 115 -8.95 -10.16 -7.62
CA LEU A 115 -10.15 -9.80 -8.39
C LEU A 115 -11.18 -10.95 -8.38
N SER A 116 -10.73 -12.19 -8.58
CA SER A 116 -11.58 -13.38 -8.52
C SER A 116 -12.25 -13.53 -7.15
N GLU A 117 -11.50 -13.31 -6.08
CA GLU A 117 -12.01 -13.42 -4.71
C GLU A 117 -13.05 -12.33 -4.40
N ASN A 118 -12.77 -11.08 -4.78
CA ASN A 118 -13.74 -10.00 -4.62
C ASN A 118 -15.02 -10.23 -5.44
N LEU A 119 -14.91 -10.86 -6.60
CA LEU A 119 -16.09 -11.24 -7.39
C LEU A 119 -16.91 -12.33 -6.71
N ARG A 120 -16.26 -13.37 -6.12
CA ARG A 120 -16.93 -14.43 -5.34
C ARG A 120 -17.63 -13.86 -4.10
N ASN A 121 -16.98 -12.93 -3.41
CA ASN A 121 -17.51 -12.26 -2.23
C ASN A 121 -18.56 -11.18 -2.55
N LYS A 122 -18.88 -10.96 -3.85
CA LYS A 122 -19.82 -9.93 -4.30
C LYS A 122 -19.49 -8.52 -3.82
N THR A 123 -18.20 -8.24 -3.60
CA THR A 123 -17.70 -6.91 -3.23
C THR A 123 -17.35 -6.07 -4.46
N LEU A 124 -17.30 -6.67 -5.65
CA LEU A 124 -17.00 -6.02 -6.90
C LEU A 124 -18.28 -5.78 -7.69
N GLU A 125 -18.50 -4.52 -8.07
CA GLU A 125 -19.64 -4.09 -8.88
C GLU A 125 -19.14 -3.46 -10.20
N PHE A 126 -19.79 -3.81 -11.32
CA PHE A 126 -19.53 -3.19 -12.61
C PHE A 126 -20.60 -2.14 -12.89
N MET A 127 -20.21 -0.88 -13.02
CA MET A 127 -21.14 0.23 -13.25
C MET A 127 -20.67 1.09 -14.41
N LYS A 128 -21.63 1.59 -15.20
CA LYS A 128 -21.35 2.65 -16.18
C LYS A 128 -21.49 3.98 -15.45
N PHE A 129 -20.38 4.63 -15.20
CA PHE A 129 -20.35 5.96 -14.56
C PHE A 129 -20.53 7.07 -15.58
N SER A 130 -21.48 7.94 -15.32
CA SER A 130 -21.58 9.25 -15.93
C SER A 130 -21.05 10.33 -14.99
N LEU A 131 -20.81 11.53 -15.51
CA LEU A 131 -20.35 12.66 -14.70
C LEU A 131 -21.38 13.09 -13.64
N ASP A 132 -22.66 12.83 -13.89
CA ASP A 132 -23.77 13.15 -12.97
C ASP A 132 -23.83 12.19 -11.78
N ASP A 133 -23.36 10.96 -11.96
CA ASP A 133 -23.34 9.95 -10.90
C ASP A 133 -22.28 10.20 -9.82
N VAL A 134 -21.32 11.09 -10.08
CA VAL A 134 -20.28 11.47 -9.10
C VAL A 134 -20.89 12.08 -7.83
N LYS A 135 -21.97 12.86 -7.96
CA LYS A 135 -22.68 13.44 -6.81
C LYS A 135 -23.33 12.35 -5.96
N LYS A 136 -24.01 11.38 -6.59
CA LYS A 136 -24.62 10.23 -5.91
C LYS A 136 -23.58 9.39 -5.17
N LEU A 137 -22.45 9.13 -5.83
CA LEU A 137 -21.32 8.40 -5.21
C LEU A 137 -20.77 9.14 -3.99
N ARG A 138 -20.64 10.46 -4.05
CA ARG A 138 -20.23 11.29 -2.93
C ARG A 138 -21.19 11.19 -1.74
N ASP A 139 -22.49 11.22 -2.00
CA ASP A 139 -23.51 11.12 -0.96
C ASP A 139 -23.59 9.71 -0.35
N GLU A 140 -23.38 8.67 -1.14
CA GLU A 140 -23.26 7.30 -0.67
C GLU A 140 -22.03 7.10 0.21
N MET A 141 -20.87 7.64 -0.18
CA MET A 141 -19.66 7.56 0.61
C MET A 141 -19.76 8.33 1.93
N LYS A 142 -20.46 9.46 1.96
CA LYS A 142 -20.76 10.19 3.21
C LYS A 142 -21.64 9.38 4.15
N LYS A 143 -22.67 8.69 3.63
CA LYS A 143 -23.55 7.81 4.43
C LYS A 143 -22.79 6.60 4.99
N ASN A 144 -21.84 6.05 4.22
CA ASN A 144 -21.03 4.88 4.57
C ASN A 144 -19.62 5.29 5.05
N SER A 145 -19.54 6.19 6.01
CA SER A 145 -18.27 6.81 6.44
C SER A 145 -17.20 5.83 6.98
N SER A 146 -17.55 4.60 7.29
CA SER A 146 -16.62 3.56 7.78
C SER A 146 -15.95 2.74 6.67
N LYS A 147 -16.42 2.82 5.41
CA LYS A 147 -15.94 1.99 4.31
C LYS A 147 -15.12 2.81 3.31
N SER A 148 -14.01 2.24 2.83
CA SER A 148 -13.24 2.77 1.72
C SER A 148 -13.61 2.05 0.42
N ALA A 149 -13.56 2.75 -0.72
CA ALA A 149 -13.86 2.16 -2.02
C ALA A 149 -12.75 2.44 -3.04
N LEU A 150 -12.57 1.51 -3.98
CA LEU A 150 -11.68 1.67 -5.13
C LEU A 150 -12.51 1.81 -6.40
N VAL A 151 -12.22 2.84 -7.17
CA VAL A 151 -12.78 3.01 -8.51
C VAL A 151 -11.69 2.76 -9.54
N ILE A 152 -11.93 1.79 -10.41
CA ILE A 152 -11.06 1.49 -11.53
C ILE A 152 -11.64 2.16 -12.77
N THR A 153 -10.96 3.15 -13.33
CA THR A 153 -11.40 3.84 -14.53
C THR A 153 -10.22 4.37 -15.34
N ASP A 154 -10.32 4.26 -16.65
CA ASP A 154 -9.32 4.80 -17.57
C ASP A 154 -9.70 6.22 -18.07
N ASN A 155 -10.90 6.70 -17.70
CA ASN A 155 -11.34 8.06 -18.02
C ASN A 155 -10.69 9.07 -17.05
N VAL A 156 -9.78 9.89 -17.58
CA VAL A 156 -9.01 10.87 -16.81
C VAL A 156 -9.89 11.96 -16.19
N GLU A 157 -10.90 12.45 -16.90
CA GLU A 157 -11.80 13.51 -16.40
C GLU A 157 -12.64 13.03 -15.22
N LEU A 158 -13.20 11.84 -15.35
CA LEU A 158 -13.97 11.18 -14.32
C LEU A 158 -13.09 10.91 -13.10
N GLY A 159 -11.88 10.41 -13.32
CA GLY A 159 -10.90 10.18 -12.26
C GLY A 159 -10.53 11.45 -11.47
N ARG A 160 -10.36 12.59 -12.14
CA ARG A 160 -10.08 13.88 -11.49
C ARG A 160 -11.23 14.33 -10.57
N LYS A 161 -12.48 14.21 -11.02
CA LYS A 161 -13.66 14.59 -10.23
C LYS A 161 -13.91 13.68 -9.03
N ILE A 162 -13.64 12.39 -9.19
CA ILE A 162 -13.85 11.39 -8.12
C ILE A 162 -12.75 11.45 -7.06
N ARG A 163 -11.51 11.75 -7.44
CA ARG A 163 -10.34 11.76 -6.55
C ARG A 163 -10.49 12.69 -5.33
N ASN A 164 -11.35 13.72 -5.43
CA ASN A 164 -11.61 14.66 -4.33
C ASN A 164 -12.59 14.11 -3.26
N ILE A 165 -13.10 12.89 -3.43
CA ILE A 165 -14.02 12.28 -2.47
C ILE A 165 -13.20 11.52 -1.42
N GLU A 166 -13.44 11.81 -0.14
CA GLU A 166 -12.77 11.13 0.97
C GLU A 166 -12.98 9.61 0.93
N LYS A 167 -11.94 8.85 1.31
CA LYS A 167 -11.95 7.37 1.37
C LYS A 167 -12.20 6.67 0.05
N LEU A 168 -12.07 7.38 -1.06
CA LEU A 168 -12.20 6.84 -2.39
C LEU A 168 -10.86 6.94 -3.12
N GLU A 169 -10.33 5.80 -3.53
CA GLU A 169 -9.11 5.69 -4.31
C GLU A 169 -9.46 5.45 -5.78
N VAL A 170 -8.80 6.17 -6.69
CA VAL A 170 -8.99 6.01 -8.13
C VAL A 170 -7.72 5.48 -8.76
N VAL A 171 -7.85 4.37 -9.47
CA VAL A 171 -6.73 3.70 -10.13
C VAL A 171 -7.11 3.38 -11.57
N SER A 172 -6.18 3.58 -12.52
CA SER A 172 -6.36 3.11 -13.89
C SER A 172 -6.17 1.60 -13.99
N SER A 173 -6.75 0.97 -15.01
CA SER A 173 -6.64 -0.48 -15.22
C SER A 173 -5.18 -0.95 -15.31
N GLU A 174 -4.30 -0.17 -15.93
CA GLU A 174 -2.88 -0.48 -16.08
C GLU A 174 -2.10 -0.45 -14.75
N LYS A 175 -2.48 0.43 -13.83
CA LYS A 175 -1.82 0.61 -12.53
C LYS A 175 -2.42 -0.26 -11.43
N LEU A 176 -3.44 -1.03 -11.75
CA LEU A 176 -4.11 -1.90 -10.78
C LEU A 176 -3.15 -3.00 -10.30
N ASN A 177 -3.04 -3.13 -8.99
CA ASN A 177 -2.22 -4.15 -8.35
C ASN A 177 -2.95 -4.80 -7.17
N ALA A 178 -2.44 -5.95 -6.72
CA ALA A 178 -3.03 -6.71 -5.62
C ALA A 178 -3.13 -5.91 -4.31
N LYS A 179 -2.23 -4.95 -4.08
CA LYS A 179 -2.25 -4.10 -2.91
C LYS A 179 -3.47 -3.19 -2.87
N ASN A 180 -3.75 -2.45 -3.97
CA ASN A 180 -4.92 -1.57 -4.05
C ASN A 180 -6.20 -2.33 -3.76
N ILE A 181 -6.31 -3.57 -4.28
CA ILE A 181 -7.50 -4.40 -4.10
C ILE A 181 -7.62 -4.93 -2.66
N CYS A 182 -6.51 -5.34 -2.03
CA CYS A 182 -6.51 -5.95 -0.71
C CYS A 182 -6.88 -4.97 0.42
N PHE A 183 -6.48 -3.69 0.30
CA PHE A 183 -6.69 -2.70 1.36
C PHE A 183 -8.06 -2.04 1.34
N ILE A 184 -8.90 -2.38 0.38
CA ILE A 184 -10.22 -1.78 0.25
C ILE A 184 -11.27 -2.73 0.74
N SER A 185 -11.95 -2.31 1.79
CA SER A 185 -12.99 -3.10 2.48
C SER A 185 -14.37 -3.00 1.83
N ALA A 186 -14.52 -2.28 0.73
CA ALA A 186 -15.83 -2.09 0.08
C ALA A 186 -15.73 -1.77 -1.42
N ARG A 187 -16.66 -2.30 -2.16
CA ARG A 187 -17.11 -2.04 -3.54
C ARG A 187 -16.05 -1.54 -4.52
N LEU A 188 -15.58 -2.45 -5.35
CA LEU A 188 -14.80 -2.17 -6.55
C LEU A 188 -15.75 -1.80 -7.69
N PHE A 189 -15.55 -0.64 -8.28
CA PHE A 189 -16.27 -0.23 -9.48
C PHE A 189 -15.34 -0.36 -10.67
N ALA A 190 -15.67 -1.22 -11.61
CA ALA A 190 -14.94 -1.37 -12.86
C ALA A 190 -15.85 -0.98 -14.04
N LYS A 191 -15.30 -0.24 -15.00
CA LYS A 191 -15.96 0.10 -16.26
C LYS A 191 -15.55 -0.87 -17.35
#